data_9928e1a0fcca1de9edf4c76d5eb6dd07
#
_entry.id   9928e1a0fcca1de9edf4c76d5eb6dd07
#
_cell.length_a   1.000
_cell.length_b   1.000
_cell.length_c   1.000
_cell.angle_alpha   90.00
_cell.angle_beta   90.00
_cell.angle_gamma   90.00
#
_symmetry.space_group_name_H-M   'P 1'
#
loop_
_entity.id
_entity.type
_entity.pdbx_description
1 polymer ?
#
loop_
_entity_poly.entity_id
_entity_poly.type
_entity_poly.pdbx_seq_one_letter_code
_entity_poly.pdbx_strand_id
1 'polypeptide(L)'
;MSATMTSSPGATSGVISTAPITDQDWRKLGKWGGLCALALVLVSLIGMPVGLDRRILIHPVLSLGYLSLLWIPLVLGFVVSKRIELEGVESPEPGSRDLVAGALMGLAGGIGMALFMVCLNIFDLRDPLVNWSPKLLELLNYGRGLSFGVVAWIITCCVLGLVGSSIHVVPAAVRRVVSYATFGLLSIAVLEGAIADLSEGFGLEFLTDAIYAKRGGITLVWSIVLAALIGVISVLTKGKFKAAKANYSELQGPERKRASRVLFLVVALLTLVLPLFLGTIMNELLANVGLFLLLALGLNIVVGLAGILDLGYVAFFAVGGYTTAVLTSADSPFFAPEMHFAVTLVIVVVFAGLVGLVIGAPVIRMRGDYL
;
A
#
# COMPACT_ATOMS: atom_id res chain seq x y z
N MET A 1 14.06 4.31 67.21
CA MET A 1 13.86 5.65 66.66
C MET A 1 14.92 5.89 65.60
N SER A 2 14.60 5.66 64.35
CA SER A 2 15.46 6.01 63.22
C SER A 2 14.53 6.38 62.07
N ALA A 3 14.50 7.64 61.72
CA ALA A 3 13.66 8.22 60.71
C ALA A 3 14.29 8.01 59.33
N THR A 4 13.65 7.27 58.48
CA THR A 4 13.98 7.17 57.06
C THR A 4 13.39 8.38 56.33
N MET A 5 14.25 9.26 55.87
CA MET A 5 13.91 10.33 54.95
C MET A 5 13.60 9.76 53.57
N THR A 6 12.37 9.86 53.12
CA THR A 6 11.99 9.63 51.72
C THR A 6 12.36 10.86 50.88
N SER A 7 13.40 10.71 50.04
CA SER A 7 13.75 11.70 49.03
C SER A 7 12.75 11.61 47.86
N SER A 8 12.04 12.73 47.63
CA SER A 8 11.20 12.93 46.43
C SER A 8 12.07 12.86 45.16
N PRO A 9 11.63 12.22 44.10
CA PRO A 9 12.32 12.32 42.81
C PRO A 9 12.07 13.70 42.21
N GLY A 10 13.12 14.51 42.22
CA GLY A 10 13.13 15.81 41.57
C GLY A 10 12.89 15.67 40.07
N ALA A 11 12.09 16.59 39.55
CA ALA A 11 11.84 16.78 38.13
C ALA A 11 13.20 16.99 37.40
N THR A 12 13.66 15.98 36.66
CA THR A 12 14.80 16.14 35.76
C THR A 12 14.31 16.85 34.51
N SER A 13 14.70 18.12 34.40
CA SER A 13 14.67 18.92 33.17
C SER A 13 15.28 18.08 32.02
N GLY A 14 14.55 17.97 30.90
CA GLY A 14 14.95 17.22 29.73
C GLY A 14 16.31 17.69 29.17
N VAL A 15 17.36 17.02 29.57
CA VAL A 15 18.68 17.12 28.95
C VAL A 15 18.66 16.20 27.74
N ILE A 16 18.63 16.77 26.54
CA ILE A 16 18.80 16.03 25.29
C ILE A 16 20.14 15.30 25.37
N SER A 17 20.10 13.98 25.44
CA SER A 17 21.33 13.15 25.47
C SER A 17 22.10 13.31 24.16
N THR A 18 23.23 13.97 24.21
CA THR A 18 24.19 14.16 23.10
C THR A 18 25.30 13.11 23.12
N ALA A 19 24.95 11.83 23.31
CA ALA A 19 25.97 10.78 23.24
C ALA A 19 26.61 10.75 21.83
N PRO A 20 27.93 10.71 21.69
CA PRO A 20 28.60 10.71 20.39
C PRO A 20 28.26 9.45 19.59
N ILE A 21 28.19 9.59 18.27
CA ILE A 21 28.00 8.49 17.32
C ILE A 21 29.26 7.57 17.39
N THR A 22 29.04 6.28 17.62
CA THR A 22 30.12 5.28 17.71
C THR A 22 30.57 4.77 16.34
N ASP A 23 31.77 4.17 16.23
CA ASP A 23 32.25 3.58 14.96
C ASP A 23 31.31 2.48 14.43
N GLN A 24 30.62 1.78 15.30
CA GLN A 24 29.63 0.77 14.92
C GLN A 24 28.38 1.40 14.29
N ASP A 25 27.99 2.57 14.77
CA ASP A 25 26.87 3.32 14.20
C ASP A 25 27.21 3.85 12.79
N TRP A 26 28.44 4.31 12.55
CA TRP A 26 28.90 4.73 11.23
C TRP A 26 28.85 3.61 10.21
N ARG A 27 29.25 2.39 10.59
CA ARG A 27 29.14 1.21 9.70
C ARG A 27 27.68 0.85 9.39
N LYS A 28 26.79 0.96 10.37
CA LYS A 28 25.36 0.73 10.17
C LYS A 28 24.75 1.80 9.27
N LEU A 29 25.04 3.06 9.51
CA LEU A 29 24.60 4.19 8.68
C LEU A 29 25.06 4.04 7.24
N GLY A 30 26.31 3.64 6.99
CA GLY A 30 26.81 3.36 5.66
C GLY A 30 26.06 2.25 4.95
N LYS A 31 25.74 1.15 5.64
CA LYS A 31 24.93 0.05 5.08
C LYS A 31 23.51 0.50 4.72
N TRP A 32 22.84 1.24 5.59
CA TRP A 32 21.49 1.74 5.34
C TRP A 32 21.45 2.83 4.27
N GLY A 33 22.44 3.72 4.24
CA GLY A 33 22.60 4.71 3.18
C GLY A 33 22.86 4.07 1.82
N GLY A 34 23.72 3.05 1.76
CA GLY A 34 23.94 2.26 0.56
C GLY A 34 22.69 1.51 0.10
N LEU A 35 21.92 0.95 1.04
CA LEU A 35 20.63 0.31 0.73
C LEU A 35 19.62 1.33 0.16
N CYS A 36 19.57 2.54 0.72
CA CYS A 36 18.73 3.62 0.22
C CYS A 36 19.11 4.01 -1.21
N ALA A 37 20.40 4.23 -1.47
CA ALA A 37 20.91 4.53 -2.81
C ALA A 37 20.58 3.40 -3.81
N LEU A 38 20.84 2.15 -3.42
CA LEU A 38 20.55 0.98 -4.26
C LEU A 38 19.05 0.89 -4.59
N ALA A 39 18.17 1.07 -3.59
CA ALA A 39 16.73 1.02 -3.78
C ALA A 39 16.23 2.13 -4.72
N LEU A 40 16.73 3.36 -4.57
CA LEU A 40 16.40 4.48 -5.45
C LEU A 40 16.82 4.21 -6.90
N VAL A 41 18.03 3.70 -7.08
CA VAL A 41 18.56 3.34 -8.41
C VAL A 41 17.76 2.20 -9.02
N LEU A 42 17.48 1.12 -8.28
CA LEU A 42 16.73 -0.02 -8.79
C LEU A 42 15.31 0.37 -9.20
N VAL A 43 14.59 1.13 -8.38
CA VAL A 43 13.24 1.60 -8.72
C VAL A 43 13.25 2.49 -9.96
N SER A 44 14.30 3.32 -10.13
CA SER A 44 14.49 4.14 -11.33
C SER A 44 14.76 3.29 -12.56
N LEU A 45 15.60 2.26 -12.46
CA LEU A 45 15.95 1.34 -13.56
C LEU A 45 14.81 0.41 -13.98
N ILE A 46 13.92 0.04 -13.05
CA ILE A 46 12.69 -0.71 -13.38
C ILE A 46 11.74 0.16 -14.23
N GLY A 47 11.93 1.48 -14.26
CA GLY A 47 11.11 2.41 -15.03
C GLY A 47 9.81 2.83 -14.32
N MET A 48 9.67 2.46 -13.05
CA MET A 48 8.49 2.77 -12.25
C MET A 48 8.18 4.27 -12.18
N PRO A 49 9.16 5.17 -11.96
CA PRO A 49 8.90 6.60 -11.93
C PRO A 49 8.32 7.15 -13.23
N VAL A 50 8.88 6.76 -14.36
CA VAL A 50 8.44 7.22 -15.70
C VAL A 50 7.07 6.64 -16.08
N GLY A 51 6.83 5.38 -15.75
CA GLY A 51 5.55 4.70 -16.03
C GLY A 51 4.39 5.28 -15.23
N LEU A 52 4.65 5.63 -13.98
CA LEU A 52 3.65 6.15 -13.04
C LEU A 52 3.51 7.67 -13.03
N ASP A 53 4.40 8.41 -13.70
CA ASP A 53 4.41 9.88 -13.69
C ASP A 53 3.15 10.50 -14.31
N ARG A 54 2.51 9.78 -15.24
CA ARG A 54 1.24 10.21 -15.85
C ARG A 54 0.11 10.39 -14.84
N ARG A 55 0.19 9.74 -13.68
CA ARG A 55 -0.81 9.82 -12.62
C ARG A 55 -0.42 10.86 -11.58
N ILE A 56 -1.08 12.00 -11.65
CA ILE A 56 -0.88 13.09 -10.69
C ILE A 56 -1.70 12.77 -9.43
N LEU A 57 -1.10 12.90 -8.25
CA LEU A 57 -1.77 12.72 -6.96
C LEU A 57 -2.19 14.05 -6.36
N ILE A 58 -1.27 15.02 -6.35
CA ILE A 58 -1.53 16.39 -5.87
C ILE A 58 -1.03 17.35 -6.93
N HIS A 59 -1.95 18.01 -7.60
CA HIS A 59 -1.61 18.97 -8.67
C HIS A 59 -1.12 20.30 -8.09
N PRO A 60 -0.03 20.89 -8.59
CA PRO A 60 0.92 20.38 -9.60
C PRO A 60 2.16 19.70 -9.00
N VAL A 61 2.17 19.33 -7.71
CA VAL A 61 3.38 19.10 -6.90
C VAL A 61 3.83 17.64 -6.90
N LEU A 62 2.88 16.69 -6.85
CA LEU A 62 3.20 15.28 -6.58
C LEU A 62 2.54 14.35 -7.58
N SER A 63 3.35 13.64 -8.39
CA SER A 63 2.89 12.49 -9.17
C SER A 63 3.15 11.17 -8.45
N LEU A 64 2.49 10.11 -8.88
CA LEU A 64 2.73 8.76 -8.37
C LEU A 64 4.16 8.29 -8.71
N GLY A 65 4.73 8.80 -9.82
CA GLY A 65 6.12 8.55 -10.19
C GLY A 65 7.10 9.11 -9.15
N TYR A 66 6.96 10.35 -8.73
CA TYR A 66 7.78 10.93 -7.66
C TYR A 66 7.53 10.23 -6.32
N LEU A 67 6.28 9.90 -5.98
CA LEU A 67 5.97 9.20 -4.73
C LEU A 67 6.72 7.87 -4.64
N SER A 68 6.86 7.13 -5.75
CA SER A 68 7.59 5.85 -5.78
C SER A 68 9.05 5.96 -5.33
N LEU A 69 9.67 7.12 -5.54
CA LEU A 69 11.03 7.41 -5.09
C LEU A 69 11.08 8.04 -3.69
N LEU A 70 10.21 9.02 -3.41
CA LEU A 70 10.20 9.77 -2.15
C LEU A 70 9.87 8.89 -0.94
N TRP A 71 9.11 7.81 -1.14
CA TRP A 71 8.77 6.86 -0.09
C TRP A 71 9.99 6.12 0.47
N ILE A 72 11.01 5.87 -0.35
CA ILE A 72 12.18 5.07 0.01
C ILE A 72 12.99 5.70 1.16
N PRO A 73 13.51 6.94 1.05
CA PRO A 73 14.27 7.56 2.13
C PRO A 73 13.41 7.80 3.39
N LEU A 74 12.11 8.05 3.23
CA LEU A 74 11.19 8.23 4.35
C LEU A 74 11.02 6.96 5.18
N VAL A 75 10.75 5.82 4.53
CA VAL A 75 10.59 4.53 5.22
C VAL A 75 11.90 4.05 5.82
N LEU A 76 13.00 4.17 5.09
CA LEU A 76 14.30 3.75 5.60
C LEU A 76 14.76 4.62 6.76
N GLY A 77 14.46 5.93 6.76
CA GLY A 77 14.69 6.82 7.90
C GLY A 77 13.96 6.36 9.16
N PHE A 78 12.69 5.98 9.01
CA PHE A 78 11.91 5.39 10.09
C PHE A 78 12.49 4.07 10.61
N VAL A 79 12.92 3.18 9.72
CA VAL A 79 13.48 1.86 10.09
C VAL A 79 14.82 1.99 10.78
N VAL A 80 15.69 2.89 10.30
CA VAL A 80 17.03 3.12 10.88
C VAL A 80 16.95 3.59 12.32
N SER A 81 16.09 4.58 12.60
CA SER A 81 15.86 5.08 13.95
C SER A 81 15.43 3.95 14.90
N LYS A 82 14.44 3.15 14.52
CA LYS A 82 13.96 2.02 15.34
C LYS A 82 15.02 0.95 15.61
N ARG A 83 15.91 0.67 14.66
CA ARG A 83 16.95 -0.37 14.83
C ARG A 83 18.15 0.08 15.68
N ILE A 84 18.46 1.37 15.65
CA ILE A 84 19.50 1.93 16.54
C ILE A 84 19.01 1.89 17.99
N GLU A 85 17.71 2.09 18.22
CA GLU A 85 17.08 1.98 19.54
C GLU A 85 17.10 0.55 20.11
N LEU A 86 16.92 -0.49 19.27
CA LEU A 86 16.81 -1.90 19.72
C LEU A 86 18.14 -2.55 20.13
N GLU A 87 19.29 -2.01 19.78
CA GLU A 87 20.60 -2.64 20.01
C GLU A 87 21.42 -2.04 21.16
N GLY A 88 20.94 -1.04 21.84
CA GLY A 88 21.63 -0.42 22.97
C GLY A 88 20.73 -0.22 24.17
N VAL A 89 21.04 -0.91 25.29
CA VAL A 89 20.66 -0.60 26.68
C VAL A 89 19.41 0.26 26.87
N GLU A 90 18.53 -0.16 27.80
CA GLU A 90 17.32 0.53 28.28
C GLU A 90 17.16 1.96 27.78
N SER A 91 16.23 2.12 26.85
CA SER A 91 15.92 3.27 26.01
C SER A 91 16.16 4.63 26.65
N PRO A 92 17.17 5.39 26.23
CA PRO A 92 17.08 6.83 26.36
C PRO A 92 15.92 7.31 25.47
N GLU A 93 15.17 8.28 25.93
CA GLU A 93 14.10 8.92 25.14
C GLU A 93 14.62 9.23 23.72
N PRO A 94 13.78 9.03 22.66
CA PRO A 94 14.18 9.27 21.28
C PRO A 94 14.73 10.70 21.16
N GLY A 95 16.01 10.80 20.79
CA GLY A 95 16.77 12.04 20.89
C GLY A 95 17.28 12.58 19.56
N SER A 96 18.07 13.63 19.62
CA SER A 96 18.72 14.26 18.47
C SER A 96 19.58 13.29 17.63
N ARG A 97 20.11 12.22 18.23
CA ARG A 97 20.90 11.16 17.58
C ARG A 97 20.13 10.44 16.49
N ASP A 98 18.85 10.13 16.74
CA ASP A 98 17.99 9.42 15.79
C ASP A 98 17.68 10.29 14.58
N LEU A 99 17.45 11.59 14.83
CA LEU A 99 17.24 12.58 13.76
C LEU A 99 18.46 12.71 12.86
N VAL A 100 19.66 12.81 13.46
CA VAL A 100 20.92 12.90 12.73
C VAL A 100 21.18 11.63 11.92
N ALA A 101 20.89 10.45 12.51
CA ALA A 101 21.05 9.18 11.82
C ALA A 101 20.16 9.08 10.58
N GLY A 102 18.89 9.48 10.68
CA GLY A 102 17.98 9.52 9.54
C GLY A 102 18.42 10.51 8.46
N ALA A 103 18.88 11.69 8.86
CA ALA A 103 19.39 12.70 7.93
C ALA A 103 20.65 12.23 7.18
N LEU A 104 21.60 11.63 7.89
CA LEU A 104 22.84 11.09 7.30
C LEU A 104 22.58 9.92 6.36
N MET A 105 21.67 9.01 6.73
CA MET A 105 21.23 7.92 5.86
C MET A 105 20.59 8.48 4.58
N GLY A 106 19.68 9.45 4.73
CA GLY A 106 19.04 10.12 3.59
C GLY A 106 20.06 10.85 2.71
N LEU A 107 21.04 11.54 3.30
CA LEU A 107 22.13 12.21 2.58
C LEU A 107 22.93 11.19 1.75
N ALA A 108 23.31 10.06 2.32
CA ALA A 108 24.02 9.00 1.60
C ALA A 108 23.19 8.44 0.43
N GLY A 109 21.87 8.23 0.64
CA GLY A 109 20.93 7.84 -0.41
C GLY A 109 20.84 8.87 -1.53
N GLY A 110 20.76 10.16 -1.17
CA GLY A 110 20.73 11.27 -2.11
C GLY A 110 22.01 11.42 -2.94
N ILE A 111 23.18 11.22 -2.33
CA ILE A 111 24.47 11.17 -3.03
C ILE A 111 24.49 10.02 -4.03
N GLY A 112 24.03 8.83 -3.64
CA GLY A 112 23.93 7.67 -4.54
C GLY A 112 23.02 7.95 -5.75
N MET A 113 21.88 8.62 -5.52
CA MET A 113 20.98 9.04 -6.60
C MET A 113 21.61 10.11 -7.49
N ALA A 114 22.34 11.05 -6.91
CA ALA A 114 23.09 12.08 -7.67
C ALA A 114 24.14 11.45 -8.57
N LEU A 115 24.93 10.50 -8.07
CA LEU A 115 25.91 9.75 -8.87
C LEU A 115 25.23 8.98 -10.01
N PHE A 116 24.09 8.35 -9.75
CA PHE A 116 23.30 7.68 -10.78
C PHE A 116 22.84 8.64 -11.87
N MET A 117 22.35 9.85 -11.51
CA MET A 117 21.95 10.87 -12.48
C MET A 117 23.13 11.37 -13.34
N VAL A 118 24.31 11.53 -12.75
CA VAL A 118 25.53 11.85 -13.48
C VAL A 118 25.92 10.73 -14.45
N CYS A 119 25.84 9.47 -14.01
CA CYS A 119 26.07 8.30 -14.87
C CYS A 119 25.04 8.26 -16.02
N LEU A 120 23.75 8.50 -15.75
CA LEU A 120 22.71 8.60 -16.78
C LEU A 120 22.99 9.66 -17.85
N ASN A 121 23.62 10.76 -17.46
CA ASN A 121 23.96 11.85 -18.37
C ASN A 121 25.20 11.57 -19.22
N ILE A 122 26.17 10.81 -18.68
CA ILE A 122 27.46 10.56 -19.35
C ILE A 122 27.42 9.30 -20.23
N PHE A 123 26.82 8.23 -19.73
CA PHE A 123 26.81 6.92 -20.38
C PHE A 123 25.46 6.64 -21.06
N ASP A 124 25.50 6.15 -22.29
CA ASP A 124 24.31 5.61 -22.96
C ASP A 124 24.29 4.09 -22.83
N LEU A 125 23.48 3.59 -21.91
CA LEU A 125 23.31 2.16 -21.61
C LEU A 125 21.91 1.68 -21.98
N ARG A 126 21.32 2.19 -23.07
CA ARG A 126 19.97 1.84 -23.49
C ARG A 126 19.85 0.40 -23.98
N ASP A 127 20.88 -0.11 -24.60
CA ASP A 127 20.87 -1.47 -25.14
C ASP A 127 20.70 -2.54 -24.03
N PRO A 128 21.50 -2.52 -22.93
CA PRO A 128 21.30 -3.46 -21.84
C PRO A 128 20.19 -3.05 -20.86
N LEU A 129 19.84 -1.76 -20.76
CA LEU A 129 18.90 -1.22 -19.78
C LEU A 129 17.81 -0.39 -20.47
N VAL A 130 16.69 -1.02 -20.81
CA VAL A 130 15.58 -0.41 -21.57
C VAL A 130 15.06 0.90 -20.97
N ASN A 131 15.08 1.03 -19.64
CA ASN A 131 14.60 2.22 -18.93
C ASN A 131 15.69 3.28 -18.72
N TRP A 132 16.90 3.09 -19.25
CA TRP A 132 17.97 4.09 -19.28
C TRP A 132 17.66 5.15 -20.35
N SER A 133 16.81 6.10 -20.03
CA SER A 133 16.22 7.00 -21.00
C SER A 133 16.40 8.49 -20.63
N PRO A 134 16.50 9.40 -21.63
CA PRO A 134 16.50 10.84 -21.38
C PRO A 134 15.27 11.29 -20.62
N LYS A 135 14.14 10.62 -20.81
CA LYS A 135 12.89 10.92 -20.12
C LYS A 135 12.98 10.65 -18.61
N LEU A 136 13.70 9.58 -18.21
CA LEU A 136 14.00 9.34 -16.80
C LEU A 136 14.87 10.47 -16.25
N LEU A 137 15.91 10.88 -16.97
CA LEU A 137 16.78 11.97 -16.55
C LEU A 137 16.03 13.30 -16.45
N GLU A 138 15.15 13.60 -17.39
CA GLU A 138 14.31 14.81 -17.39
C GLU A 138 13.39 14.83 -16.15
N LEU A 139 12.76 13.68 -15.83
CA LEU A 139 11.95 13.54 -14.64
C LEU A 139 12.78 13.76 -13.37
N LEU A 140 13.94 13.13 -13.25
CA LEU A 140 14.82 13.26 -12.10
C LEU A 140 15.39 14.68 -11.95
N ASN A 141 15.57 15.39 -13.05
CA ASN A 141 16.02 16.79 -13.07
C ASN A 141 14.90 17.82 -12.83
N TYR A 142 13.64 17.35 -12.63
CA TYR A 142 12.46 18.22 -12.52
C TYR A 142 12.31 19.18 -13.73
N GLY A 143 12.82 18.80 -14.90
CA GLY A 143 12.85 19.65 -16.10
C GLY A 143 13.74 20.91 -16.00
N ARG A 144 14.60 21.02 -14.96
CA ARG A 144 15.43 22.23 -14.68
C ARG A 144 16.93 22.03 -14.89
N GLY A 145 17.33 20.89 -15.42
CA GLY A 145 18.74 20.56 -15.68
C GLY A 145 19.42 19.76 -14.57
N LEU A 146 20.56 19.15 -14.94
CA LEU A 146 21.26 18.17 -14.11
C LEU A 146 21.70 18.72 -12.76
N SER A 147 22.30 19.92 -12.76
CA SER A 147 22.83 20.54 -11.53
C SER A 147 21.73 20.78 -10.50
N PHE A 148 20.55 21.24 -10.94
CA PHE A 148 19.41 21.43 -10.07
C PHE A 148 18.89 20.08 -9.53
N GLY A 149 18.74 19.09 -10.40
CA GLY A 149 18.25 17.77 -10.01
C GLY A 149 19.13 17.10 -8.97
N VAL A 150 20.45 17.11 -9.17
CA VAL A 150 21.44 16.55 -8.23
C VAL A 150 21.30 17.18 -6.84
N VAL A 151 21.30 18.51 -6.75
CA VAL A 151 21.16 19.21 -5.46
C VAL A 151 19.79 18.94 -4.83
N ALA A 152 18.73 19.00 -5.64
CA ALA A 152 17.37 18.76 -5.17
C ALA A 152 17.20 17.35 -4.57
N TRP A 153 17.74 16.31 -5.20
CA TRP A 153 17.66 14.94 -4.67
C TRP A 153 18.45 14.74 -3.39
N ILE A 154 19.65 15.33 -3.28
CA ILE A 154 20.45 15.28 -2.04
C ILE A 154 19.66 15.89 -0.89
N ILE A 155 19.11 17.10 -1.10
CA ILE A 155 18.32 17.80 -0.07
C ILE A 155 17.04 17.01 0.26
N THR A 156 16.31 16.58 -0.75
CA THR A 156 15.04 15.86 -0.57
C THR A 156 15.23 14.55 0.20
N CYS A 157 16.22 13.75 -0.17
CA CYS A 157 16.51 12.49 0.55
C CYS A 157 16.96 12.75 1.98
N CYS A 158 17.79 13.77 2.23
CA CYS A 158 18.21 14.17 3.57
C CYS A 158 17.01 14.58 4.43
N VAL A 159 16.14 15.45 3.90
CA VAL A 159 14.93 15.92 4.59
C VAL A 159 13.96 14.75 4.85
N LEU A 160 13.72 13.89 3.87
CA LEU A 160 12.82 12.74 4.04
C LEU A 160 13.38 11.70 5.02
N GLY A 161 14.68 11.48 5.03
CA GLY A 161 15.33 10.64 6.03
C GLY A 161 15.17 11.20 7.44
N LEU A 162 15.33 12.51 7.61
CA LEU A 162 15.08 13.23 8.86
C LEU A 162 13.60 13.17 9.27
N VAL A 163 12.67 13.38 8.33
CA VAL A 163 11.22 13.26 8.59
C VAL A 163 10.85 11.84 8.99
N GLY A 164 11.40 10.84 8.32
CA GLY A 164 11.18 9.44 8.67
C GLY A 164 11.61 9.10 10.09
N SER A 165 12.80 9.55 10.49
CA SER A 165 13.33 9.33 11.85
C SER A 165 12.57 10.14 12.91
N SER A 166 12.09 11.34 12.59
CA SER A 166 11.32 12.19 13.51
C SER A 166 9.99 11.57 13.96
N ILE A 167 9.46 10.61 13.22
CA ILE A 167 8.21 9.91 13.57
C ILE A 167 8.31 9.25 14.97
N HIS A 168 9.49 8.86 15.40
CA HIS A 168 9.71 8.27 16.73
C HIS A 168 9.73 9.32 17.85
N VAL A 169 10.21 10.53 17.55
CA VAL A 169 10.29 11.65 18.50
C VAL A 169 8.92 12.32 18.70
N VAL A 170 8.07 12.27 17.69
CA VAL A 170 6.76 12.92 17.71
C VAL A 170 5.79 12.20 18.67
N PRO A 171 5.03 12.93 19.52
CA PRO A 171 4.04 12.34 20.42
C PRO A 171 3.05 11.45 19.68
N ALA A 172 2.67 10.31 20.29
CA ALA A 172 1.82 9.30 19.67
C ALA A 172 0.46 9.85 19.17
N ALA A 173 -0.05 10.92 19.77
CA ALA A 173 -1.28 11.59 19.33
C ALA A 173 -1.08 12.27 17.96
N VAL A 174 -0.02 13.05 17.80
CA VAL A 174 0.30 13.77 16.55
C VAL A 174 0.68 12.77 15.46
N ARG A 175 1.53 11.78 15.77
CA ARG A 175 1.90 10.72 14.85
C ARG A 175 0.69 10.02 14.24
N ARG A 176 -0.30 9.69 15.07
CA ARG A 176 -1.55 9.09 14.62
C ARG A 176 -2.31 9.98 13.65
N VAL A 177 -2.50 11.24 13.99
CA VAL A 177 -3.23 12.22 13.16
C VAL A 177 -2.54 12.36 11.80
N VAL A 178 -1.22 12.57 11.81
CA VAL A 178 -0.43 12.71 10.57
C VAL A 178 -0.50 11.43 9.73
N SER A 179 -0.35 10.25 10.33
CA SER A 179 -0.43 8.99 9.60
C SER A 179 -1.80 8.79 8.95
N TYR A 180 -2.90 9.04 9.66
CA TYR A 180 -4.24 8.92 9.08
C TYR A 180 -4.50 9.97 8.01
N ALA A 181 -4.06 11.22 8.21
CA ALA A 181 -4.20 12.28 7.21
C ALA A 181 -3.42 11.95 5.93
N THR A 182 -2.17 11.53 6.06
CA THR A 182 -1.33 11.15 4.90
C THR A 182 -1.91 9.94 4.17
N PHE A 183 -2.23 8.87 4.90
CA PHE A 183 -2.77 7.65 4.28
C PHE A 183 -4.14 7.89 3.65
N GLY A 184 -5.02 8.62 4.33
CA GLY A 184 -6.34 8.95 3.80
C GLY A 184 -6.27 9.84 2.56
N LEU A 185 -5.40 10.86 2.58
CA LEU A 185 -5.19 11.74 1.42
C LEU A 185 -4.64 10.96 0.22
N LEU A 186 -3.64 10.11 0.42
CA LEU A 186 -3.09 9.27 -0.63
C LEU A 186 -4.14 8.28 -1.17
N SER A 187 -4.97 7.71 -0.30
CA SER A 187 -6.06 6.82 -0.72
C SER A 187 -7.06 7.54 -1.61
N ILE A 188 -7.48 8.76 -1.23
CA ILE A 188 -8.40 9.59 -2.03
C ILE A 188 -7.76 9.97 -3.38
N ALA A 189 -6.46 10.31 -3.40
CA ALA A 189 -5.74 10.64 -4.62
C ALA A 189 -5.57 9.44 -5.57
N VAL A 190 -5.28 8.25 -5.01
CA VAL A 190 -5.13 7.03 -5.82
C VAL A 190 -6.49 6.53 -6.33
N LEU A 191 -7.56 6.68 -5.56
CA LEU A 191 -8.90 6.23 -5.91
C LEU A 191 -9.71 7.28 -6.70
N GLU A 192 -9.06 8.30 -7.28
CA GLU A 192 -9.71 9.39 -8.03
C GLU A 192 -10.75 8.88 -9.04
N GLY A 193 -10.38 7.92 -9.90
CA GLY A 193 -11.30 7.36 -10.89
C GLY A 193 -12.52 6.70 -10.25
N ALA A 194 -12.30 5.89 -9.22
CA ALA A 194 -13.37 5.24 -8.48
C ALA A 194 -14.31 6.24 -7.78
N ILE A 195 -13.75 7.32 -7.24
CA ILE A 195 -14.54 8.38 -6.59
C ILE A 195 -15.31 9.18 -7.63
N ALA A 196 -14.74 9.44 -8.80
CA ALA A 196 -15.41 10.11 -9.90
C ALA A 196 -16.61 9.29 -10.40
N ASP A 197 -16.41 8.01 -10.72
CA ASP A 197 -17.48 7.12 -11.17
C ASP A 197 -18.61 6.99 -10.12
N LEU A 198 -18.24 6.92 -8.84
CA LEU A 198 -19.19 6.85 -7.74
C LEU A 198 -19.99 8.17 -7.61
N SER A 199 -19.31 9.31 -7.73
CA SER A 199 -19.97 10.63 -7.64
C SER A 199 -20.93 10.88 -8.79
N GLU A 200 -20.60 10.41 -10.00
CA GLU A 200 -21.48 10.43 -11.16
C GLU A 200 -22.75 9.61 -10.89
N GLY A 201 -22.59 8.38 -10.38
CA GLY A 201 -23.71 7.51 -10.02
C GLY A 201 -24.66 8.10 -8.98
N PHE A 202 -24.18 8.97 -8.09
CA PHE A 202 -24.98 9.67 -7.08
C PHE A 202 -25.40 11.10 -7.49
N GLY A 203 -25.02 11.58 -8.68
CA GLY A 203 -25.29 12.96 -9.11
C GLY A 203 -24.51 14.02 -8.31
N LEU A 204 -23.33 13.65 -7.78
CA LEU A 204 -22.47 14.50 -6.96
C LEU A 204 -21.21 14.96 -7.71
N GLU A 205 -21.26 15.06 -9.04
CA GLU A 205 -20.13 15.43 -9.91
C GLU A 205 -19.50 16.77 -9.50
N PHE A 206 -20.30 17.71 -8.98
CA PHE A 206 -19.80 19.00 -8.52
C PHE A 206 -18.73 18.89 -7.41
N LEU A 207 -18.77 17.81 -6.60
CA LEU A 207 -17.75 17.58 -5.55
C LEU A 207 -16.43 17.12 -6.16
N THR A 208 -16.48 16.25 -7.16
CA THR A 208 -15.27 15.78 -7.85
C THR A 208 -14.63 16.90 -8.66
N ASP A 209 -15.43 17.71 -9.35
CA ASP A 209 -14.95 18.87 -10.09
C ASP A 209 -14.32 19.95 -9.19
N ALA A 210 -14.79 20.06 -7.95
CA ALA A 210 -14.19 20.98 -6.98
C ALA A 210 -12.88 20.45 -6.40
N ILE A 211 -12.81 19.16 -6.06
CA ILE A 211 -11.69 18.53 -5.37
C ILE A 211 -10.52 18.26 -6.32
N TYR A 212 -10.81 17.73 -7.51
CA TYR A 212 -9.80 17.31 -8.47
C TYR A 212 -9.52 18.37 -9.52
N ALA A 213 -8.28 18.43 -9.96
CA ALA A 213 -7.90 19.32 -11.04
C ALA A 213 -8.29 18.72 -12.41
N LYS A 214 -8.58 19.57 -13.41
CA LYS A 214 -8.92 19.12 -14.79
C LYS A 214 -7.86 18.23 -15.45
N ARG A 215 -6.62 18.24 -14.96
CA ARG A 215 -5.51 17.40 -15.43
C ARG A 215 -5.28 16.15 -14.57
N GLY A 216 -6.18 15.88 -13.62
CA GLY A 216 -6.07 14.82 -12.63
C GLY A 216 -5.36 15.24 -11.35
N GLY A 217 -5.59 14.48 -10.29
CA GLY A 217 -5.05 14.70 -8.96
C GLY A 217 -5.79 15.76 -8.14
N ILE A 218 -5.66 15.66 -6.82
CA ILE A 218 -6.31 16.59 -5.89
C ILE A 218 -5.63 17.96 -6.01
N THR A 219 -6.41 19.04 -6.05
CA THR A 219 -5.85 20.39 -6.01
C THR A 219 -5.16 20.65 -4.67
N LEU A 220 -4.11 21.49 -4.67
CA LEU A 220 -3.31 21.77 -3.47
C LEU A 220 -4.16 22.30 -2.31
N VAL A 221 -5.15 23.14 -2.59
CA VAL A 221 -6.05 23.68 -1.56
C VAL A 221 -6.87 22.56 -0.93
N TRP A 222 -7.50 21.72 -1.75
CA TRP A 222 -8.30 20.60 -1.25
C TRP A 222 -7.46 19.52 -0.58
N SER A 223 -6.20 19.34 -0.96
CA SER A 223 -5.32 18.40 -0.25
C SER A 223 -5.08 18.83 1.21
N ILE A 224 -4.92 20.13 1.46
CA ILE A 224 -4.79 20.68 2.81
C ILE A 224 -6.10 20.54 3.59
N VAL A 225 -7.23 20.89 2.96
CA VAL A 225 -8.56 20.81 3.59
C VAL A 225 -8.90 19.36 3.95
N LEU A 226 -8.70 18.41 3.04
CA LEU A 226 -8.95 16.99 3.28
C LEU A 226 -8.02 16.42 4.35
N ALA A 227 -6.73 16.77 4.32
CA ALA A 227 -5.78 16.35 5.36
C ALA A 227 -6.21 16.87 6.75
N ALA A 228 -6.63 18.14 6.85
CA ALA A 228 -7.14 18.71 8.08
C ALA A 228 -8.45 18.01 8.54
N LEU A 229 -9.38 17.77 7.62
CA LEU A 229 -10.65 17.10 7.90
C LEU A 229 -10.43 15.67 8.43
N ILE A 230 -9.58 14.88 7.73
CA ILE A 230 -9.22 13.52 8.16
C ILE A 230 -8.54 13.56 9.53
N GLY A 231 -7.66 14.54 9.75
CA GLY A 231 -7.02 14.77 11.04
C GLY A 231 -8.02 15.00 12.15
N VAL A 232 -8.97 15.91 11.96
CA VAL A 232 -10.06 16.21 12.91
C VAL A 232 -10.91 14.96 13.16
N ILE A 233 -11.33 14.24 12.12
CA ILE A 233 -12.09 13.00 12.25
C ILE A 233 -11.31 11.97 13.07
N SER A 234 -10.01 11.83 12.85
CA SER A 234 -9.15 10.89 13.59
C SER A 234 -9.08 11.21 15.10
N VAL A 235 -9.15 12.49 15.46
CA VAL A 235 -9.20 12.95 16.87
C VAL A 235 -10.58 12.68 17.46
N LEU A 236 -11.65 13.03 16.76
CA LEU A 236 -13.04 12.87 17.23
C LEU A 236 -13.45 11.40 17.38
N THR A 237 -12.91 10.52 16.54
CA THR A 237 -13.16 9.07 16.58
C THR A 237 -12.24 8.32 17.54
N LYS A 238 -11.31 9.05 18.21
CA LYS A 238 -10.38 8.48 19.17
C LYS A 238 -11.13 7.71 20.27
N GLY A 239 -10.86 6.43 20.37
CA GLY A 239 -11.47 5.56 21.39
C GLY A 239 -12.83 4.96 21.00
N LYS A 240 -13.63 5.60 20.15
CA LYS A 240 -14.97 5.08 19.77
C LYS A 240 -14.87 3.73 19.07
N PHE A 241 -13.93 3.58 18.14
CA PHE A 241 -13.73 2.33 17.42
C PHE A 241 -13.18 1.22 18.34
N LYS A 242 -12.29 1.59 19.29
CA LYS A 242 -11.77 0.65 20.29
C LYS A 242 -12.85 0.24 21.28
N ALA A 243 -13.68 1.19 21.72
CA ALA A 243 -14.82 0.91 22.58
C ALA A 243 -15.87 0.04 21.88
N ALA A 244 -16.22 0.34 20.61
CA ALA A 244 -17.14 -0.47 19.82
C ALA A 244 -16.61 -1.90 19.63
N LYS A 245 -15.31 -2.05 19.35
CA LYS A 245 -14.67 -3.38 19.24
C LYS A 245 -14.65 -4.12 20.59
N ALA A 246 -14.39 -3.42 21.70
CA ALA A 246 -14.42 -4.01 23.03
C ALA A 246 -15.86 -4.47 23.38
N ASN A 247 -16.85 -3.61 23.18
CA ASN A 247 -18.26 -3.95 23.39
C ASN A 247 -18.69 -5.18 22.55
N TYR A 248 -18.25 -5.24 21.27
CA TYR A 248 -18.54 -6.40 20.43
C TYR A 248 -17.83 -7.68 20.92
N SER A 249 -16.61 -7.56 21.46
CA SER A 249 -15.88 -8.72 22.01
C SER A 249 -16.45 -9.21 23.34
N GLU A 250 -17.11 -8.34 24.11
CA GLU A 250 -17.76 -8.65 25.38
C GLU A 250 -19.14 -9.33 25.20
N LEU A 251 -19.75 -9.19 24.00
CA LEU A 251 -21.00 -9.88 23.68
C LEU A 251 -20.82 -11.38 23.73
N GLN A 252 -21.62 -12.07 24.52
CA GLN A 252 -21.60 -13.53 24.66
C GLN A 252 -22.91 -14.18 24.23
N GLY A 253 -22.86 -15.43 23.86
CA GLY A 253 -24.03 -16.27 23.59
C GLY A 253 -24.94 -15.75 22.47
N PRO A 254 -26.25 -15.62 22.72
CA PRO A 254 -27.25 -15.28 21.70
C PRO A 254 -27.11 -13.87 21.18
N GLU A 255 -26.64 -12.94 22.00
CA GLU A 255 -26.46 -11.52 21.59
C GLU A 255 -25.36 -11.35 20.56
N ARG A 256 -24.24 -12.04 20.72
CA ARG A 256 -23.16 -12.06 19.73
C ARG A 256 -23.61 -12.63 18.40
N LYS A 257 -24.40 -13.73 18.43
CA LYS A 257 -24.97 -14.31 17.21
C LYS A 257 -25.94 -13.37 16.52
N ARG A 258 -26.75 -12.62 17.29
CA ARG A 258 -27.69 -11.63 16.76
C ARG A 258 -26.94 -10.44 16.13
N ALA A 259 -25.95 -9.89 16.83
CA ALA A 259 -25.12 -8.78 16.32
C ALA A 259 -24.35 -9.20 15.04
N SER A 260 -23.77 -10.39 15.02
CA SER A 260 -23.09 -10.93 13.83
C SER A 260 -24.05 -11.11 12.65
N ARG A 261 -25.27 -11.62 12.90
CA ARG A 261 -26.29 -11.78 11.87
C ARG A 261 -26.77 -10.45 11.31
N VAL A 262 -27.01 -9.46 12.18
CA VAL A 262 -27.39 -8.09 11.75
C VAL A 262 -26.27 -7.47 10.92
N LEU A 263 -25.02 -7.56 11.38
CA LEU A 263 -23.87 -7.06 10.64
C LEU A 263 -23.76 -7.75 9.25
N PHE A 264 -23.91 -9.07 9.21
CA PHE A 264 -23.90 -9.82 7.95
C PHE A 264 -25.02 -9.36 7.01
N LEU A 265 -26.24 -9.18 7.50
CA LEU A 265 -27.37 -8.70 6.70
C LEU A 265 -27.15 -7.28 6.19
N VAL A 266 -26.59 -6.38 7.01
CA VAL A 266 -26.27 -5.01 6.59
C VAL A 266 -25.21 -5.02 5.50
N VAL A 267 -24.13 -5.79 5.68
CA VAL A 267 -23.06 -5.91 4.67
C VAL A 267 -23.60 -6.54 3.38
N ALA A 268 -24.39 -7.61 3.50
CA ALA A 268 -25.01 -8.27 2.34
C ALA A 268 -25.94 -7.33 1.57
N LEU A 269 -26.78 -6.57 2.30
CA LEU A 269 -27.67 -5.57 1.69
C LEU A 269 -26.87 -4.45 1.01
N LEU A 270 -25.85 -3.93 1.66
CA LEU A 270 -24.95 -2.93 1.09
C LEU A 270 -24.31 -3.45 -0.21
N THR A 271 -23.78 -4.68 -0.19
CA THR A 271 -23.16 -5.29 -1.36
C THR A 271 -24.15 -5.50 -2.50
N LEU A 272 -25.41 -5.83 -2.18
CA LEU A 272 -26.46 -6.03 -3.18
C LEU A 272 -26.93 -4.69 -3.81
N VAL A 273 -26.99 -3.64 -3.01
CA VAL A 273 -27.49 -2.32 -3.45
C VAL A 273 -26.40 -1.51 -4.13
N LEU A 274 -25.13 -1.71 -3.74
CA LEU A 274 -23.98 -0.97 -4.27
C LEU A 274 -23.90 -0.94 -5.82
N PRO A 275 -24.10 -2.06 -6.55
CA PRO A 275 -24.04 -2.06 -8.02
C PRO A 275 -25.06 -1.14 -8.70
N LEU A 276 -26.16 -0.77 -8.04
CA LEU A 276 -27.17 0.13 -8.61
C LEU A 276 -26.67 1.58 -8.73
N PHE A 277 -25.69 1.94 -7.90
CA PHE A 277 -25.11 3.29 -7.85
C PHE A 277 -23.73 3.37 -8.47
N LEU A 278 -23.09 2.21 -8.72
CA LEU A 278 -21.80 2.16 -9.38
C LEU A 278 -21.98 2.21 -10.90
N GLY A 279 -21.20 3.04 -11.57
CA GLY A 279 -21.12 3.05 -13.02
C GLY A 279 -20.62 1.71 -13.59
N THR A 280 -20.76 1.52 -14.90
CA THR A 280 -20.43 0.26 -15.60
C THR A 280 -18.99 -0.20 -15.32
N ILE A 281 -18.02 0.72 -15.38
CA ILE A 281 -16.59 0.42 -15.18
C ILE A 281 -16.34 -0.13 -13.76
N MET A 282 -16.95 0.49 -12.75
CA MET A 282 -16.77 0.08 -11.37
C MET A 282 -17.44 -1.26 -11.07
N ASN A 283 -18.61 -1.51 -11.65
CA ASN A 283 -19.29 -2.79 -11.55
C ASN A 283 -18.46 -3.92 -12.18
N GLU A 284 -17.84 -3.68 -13.32
CA GLU A 284 -16.95 -4.65 -13.98
C GLU A 284 -15.70 -4.95 -13.12
N LEU A 285 -15.08 -3.92 -12.54
CA LEU A 285 -13.95 -4.09 -11.61
C LEU A 285 -14.36 -4.91 -10.39
N LEU A 286 -15.51 -4.62 -9.77
CA LEU A 286 -15.99 -5.35 -8.61
C LEU A 286 -16.39 -6.80 -8.96
N ALA A 287 -16.95 -7.04 -10.13
CA ALA A 287 -17.21 -8.38 -10.62
C ALA A 287 -15.92 -9.20 -10.75
N ASN A 288 -14.87 -8.61 -11.33
CA ASN A 288 -13.55 -9.25 -11.39
C ASN A 288 -12.95 -9.52 -10.00
N VAL A 289 -13.04 -8.54 -9.08
CA VAL A 289 -12.61 -8.74 -7.69
C VAL A 289 -13.37 -9.89 -7.03
N GLY A 290 -14.70 -9.95 -7.22
CA GLY A 290 -15.54 -11.03 -6.71
C GLY A 290 -15.14 -12.40 -7.25
N LEU A 291 -14.83 -12.47 -8.54
CA LEU A 291 -14.37 -13.68 -9.21
C LEU A 291 -13.04 -14.18 -8.62
N PHE A 292 -12.04 -13.29 -8.48
CA PHE A 292 -10.75 -13.66 -7.87
C PHE A 292 -10.89 -14.01 -6.38
N LEU A 293 -11.83 -13.41 -5.67
CA LEU A 293 -12.13 -13.76 -4.28
C LEU A 293 -12.71 -15.19 -4.17
N LEU A 294 -13.62 -15.58 -5.07
CA LEU A 294 -14.12 -16.94 -5.13
C LEU A 294 -13.01 -17.96 -5.46
N LEU A 295 -12.12 -17.61 -6.39
CA LEU A 295 -10.95 -18.43 -6.70
C LEU A 295 -10.05 -18.59 -5.47
N ALA A 296 -9.76 -17.50 -4.75
CA ALA A 296 -8.94 -17.53 -3.54
C ALA A 296 -9.58 -18.36 -2.42
N LEU A 297 -10.90 -18.30 -2.26
CA LEU A 297 -11.64 -19.15 -1.32
C LEU A 297 -11.54 -20.64 -1.69
N GLY A 298 -11.67 -20.95 -2.98
CA GLY A 298 -11.48 -22.30 -3.50
C GLY A 298 -10.07 -22.83 -3.20
N LEU A 299 -9.05 -22.02 -3.48
CA LEU A 299 -7.67 -22.36 -3.15
C LEU A 299 -7.44 -22.55 -1.66
N ASN A 300 -8.07 -21.72 -0.82
CA ASN A 300 -7.97 -21.87 0.63
C ASN A 300 -8.58 -23.18 1.14
N ILE A 301 -9.60 -23.72 0.49
CA ILE A 301 -10.16 -25.06 0.82
C ILE A 301 -9.12 -26.13 0.49
N VAL A 302 -8.50 -26.07 -0.69
CA VAL A 302 -7.55 -27.09 -1.14
C VAL A 302 -6.23 -27.01 -0.35
N VAL A 303 -5.61 -25.85 -0.29
CA VAL A 303 -4.31 -25.66 0.37
C VAL A 303 -4.47 -25.53 1.89
N GLY A 304 -5.44 -24.73 2.34
CA GLY A 304 -5.59 -24.40 3.76
C GLY A 304 -6.26 -25.51 4.58
N LEU A 305 -7.31 -26.15 4.07
CA LEU A 305 -8.05 -27.18 4.79
C LEU A 305 -7.61 -28.59 4.45
N ALA A 306 -7.38 -28.89 3.16
CA ALA A 306 -6.95 -30.22 2.73
C ALA A 306 -5.42 -30.40 2.81
N GLY A 307 -4.64 -29.31 2.89
CA GLY A 307 -3.18 -29.36 2.98
C GLY A 307 -2.49 -29.85 1.71
N ILE A 308 -3.18 -29.79 0.56
CA ILE A 308 -2.66 -30.23 -0.74
C ILE A 308 -2.21 -29.00 -1.51
N LEU A 309 -0.93 -28.95 -1.90
CA LEU A 309 -0.40 -27.89 -2.76
C LEU A 309 -0.87 -28.15 -4.20
N ASP A 310 -1.92 -27.47 -4.63
CA ASP A 310 -2.42 -27.53 -6.01
C ASP A 310 -2.13 -26.20 -6.72
N LEU A 311 -1.16 -26.22 -7.61
CA LEU A 311 -0.82 -25.07 -8.46
C LEU A 311 -1.72 -24.99 -9.71
N GLY A 312 -2.45 -26.06 -10.00
CA GLY A 312 -3.31 -26.20 -11.17
C GLY A 312 -4.76 -25.73 -10.97
N TYR A 313 -5.13 -25.24 -9.79
CA TYR A 313 -6.53 -24.87 -9.45
C TYR A 313 -7.17 -23.90 -10.47
N VAL A 314 -6.37 -23.04 -11.13
CA VAL A 314 -6.83 -22.12 -12.18
C VAL A 314 -7.35 -22.86 -13.41
N ALA A 315 -6.89 -24.10 -13.66
CA ALA A 315 -7.39 -24.92 -14.75
C ALA A 315 -8.88 -25.23 -14.63
N PHE A 316 -9.40 -25.39 -13.41
CA PHE A 316 -10.84 -25.60 -13.19
C PHE A 316 -11.66 -24.36 -13.55
N PHE A 317 -11.11 -23.16 -13.33
CA PHE A 317 -11.71 -21.93 -13.80
C PHE A 317 -11.78 -21.86 -15.32
N ALA A 318 -10.70 -22.25 -16.01
CA ALA A 318 -10.69 -22.35 -17.47
C ALA A 318 -11.71 -23.37 -17.99
N VAL A 319 -11.79 -24.57 -17.37
CA VAL A 319 -12.80 -25.59 -17.73
C VAL A 319 -14.21 -25.01 -17.62
N GLY A 320 -14.52 -24.32 -16.50
CA GLY A 320 -15.80 -23.68 -16.31
C GLY A 320 -16.10 -22.61 -17.35
N GLY A 321 -15.16 -21.72 -17.62
CA GLY A 321 -15.28 -20.64 -18.61
C GLY A 321 -15.48 -21.16 -20.03
N TYR A 322 -14.67 -22.09 -20.48
CA TYR A 322 -14.80 -22.69 -21.81
C TYR A 322 -16.10 -23.48 -21.97
N THR A 323 -16.48 -24.24 -20.96
CA THR A 323 -17.77 -24.99 -21.02
C THR A 323 -18.94 -24.01 -21.10
N THR A 324 -18.91 -22.91 -20.34
CA THR A 324 -19.95 -21.88 -20.45
C THR A 324 -19.97 -21.28 -21.84
N ALA A 325 -18.83 -20.89 -22.38
CA ALA A 325 -18.73 -20.27 -23.70
C ALA A 325 -19.26 -21.20 -24.80
N VAL A 326 -18.90 -22.49 -24.78
CA VAL A 326 -19.40 -23.49 -25.76
C VAL A 326 -20.89 -23.69 -25.70
N LEU A 327 -21.49 -23.66 -24.49
CA LEU A 327 -22.93 -23.92 -24.32
C LEU A 327 -23.81 -22.70 -24.56
N THR A 328 -23.29 -21.48 -24.40
CA THR A 328 -24.08 -20.23 -24.51
C THR A 328 -23.82 -19.44 -25.78
N SER A 329 -22.68 -19.65 -26.47
CA SER A 329 -22.33 -18.88 -27.67
C SER A 329 -22.97 -19.46 -28.92
N ALA A 330 -23.54 -18.58 -29.76
CA ALA A 330 -24.03 -18.91 -31.08
C ALA A 330 -22.89 -19.27 -32.07
N ASP A 331 -21.69 -18.72 -31.84
CA ASP A 331 -20.51 -18.88 -32.69
C ASP A 331 -19.61 -20.05 -32.26
N SER A 332 -20.12 -20.97 -31.43
CA SER A 332 -19.34 -22.12 -30.97
C SER A 332 -18.97 -23.04 -32.14
N PRO A 333 -17.66 -23.37 -32.32
CA PRO A 333 -17.19 -24.10 -33.50
C PRO A 333 -17.60 -25.59 -33.54
N PHE A 334 -17.97 -26.17 -32.40
CA PHE A 334 -18.28 -27.59 -32.30
C PHE A 334 -19.76 -27.88 -32.06
N PHE A 335 -20.40 -27.07 -31.25
CA PHE A 335 -21.77 -27.29 -30.79
C PHE A 335 -22.30 -25.98 -30.22
N ALA A 336 -23.33 -25.44 -30.82
CA ALA A 336 -23.93 -24.16 -30.44
C ALA A 336 -25.40 -24.35 -29.98
N PRO A 337 -25.63 -24.88 -28.77
CA PRO A 337 -26.96 -25.13 -28.28
C PRO A 337 -27.68 -23.85 -27.80
N GLU A 338 -26.98 -22.72 -27.72
CA GLU A 338 -27.50 -21.43 -27.25
C GLU A 338 -28.31 -21.55 -25.95
N MET A 339 -27.82 -22.33 -25.01
CA MET A 339 -28.54 -22.63 -23.78
C MET A 339 -28.68 -21.41 -22.89
N HIS A 340 -29.80 -21.32 -22.21
CA HIS A 340 -30.02 -20.27 -21.23
C HIS A 340 -28.99 -20.38 -20.09
N PHE A 341 -28.40 -19.24 -19.70
CA PHE A 341 -27.30 -19.17 -18.74
C PHE A 341 -27.57 -19.92 -17.44
N ALA A 342 -28.78 -19.85 -16.90
CA ALA A 342 -29.14 -20.53 -15.65
C ALA A 342 -29.04 -22.08 -15.75
N VAL A 343 -29.37 -22.66 -16.91
CA VAL A 343 -29.24 -24.11 -17.15
C VAL A 343 -27.77 -24.47 -17.35
N THR A 344 -27.06 -23.65 -18.12
CA THR A 344 -25.62 -23.80 -18.33
C THR A 344 -24.84 -23.79 -17.02
N LEU A 345 -25.18 -22.92 -16.08
CA LEU A 345 -24.53 -22.86 -14.77
C LEU A 345 -24.56 -24.19 -14.02
N VAL A 346 -25.71 -24.88 -14.03
CA VAL A 346 -25.85 -26.19 -13.38
C VAL A 346 -24.96 -27.23 -14.08
N ILE A 347 -24.97 -27.25 -15.41
CA ILE A 347 -24.16 -28.18 -16.20
C ILE A 347 -22.66 -27.94 -15.94
N VAL A 348 -22.24 -26.70 -15.92
CA VAL A 348 -20.83 -26.31 -15.72
C VAL A 348 -20.34 -26.73 -14.32
N VAL A 349 -21.15 -26.53 -13.30
CA VAL A 349 -20.81 -26.97 -11.93
C VAL A 349 -20.62 -28.48 -11.86
N VAL A 350 -21.54 -29.24 -12.43
CA VAL A 350 -21.44 -30.70 -12.46
C VAL A 350 -20.22 -31.15 -13.29
N PHE A 351 -20.03 -30.57 -14.47
CA PHE A 351 -18.92 -30.93 -15.36
C PHE A 351 -17.57 -30.59 -14.73
N ALA A 352 -17.39 -29.37 -14.21
CA ALA A 352 -16.16 -28.97 -13.52
C ALA A 352 -15.89 -29.86 -12.28
N GLY A 353 -16.94 -30.25 -11.55
CA GLY A 353 -16.83 -31.20 -10.43
C GLY A 353 -16.36 -32.59 -10.88
N LEU A 354 -16.87 -33.11 -12.00
CA LEU A 354 -16.43 -34.39 -12.57
C LEU A 354 -14.96 -34.34 -13.01
N VAL A 355 -14.57 -33.26 -13.71
CA VAL A 355 -13.16 -33.03 -14.09
C VAL A 355 -12.28 -32.96 -12.85
N GLY A 356 -12.72 -32.26 -11.80
CA GLY A 356 -12.02 -32.20 -10.52
C GLY A 356 -11.87 -33.56 -9.85
N LEU A 357 -12.90 -34.41 -9.91
CA LEU A 357 -12.83 -35.78 -9.40
C LEU A 357 -11.83 -36.63 -10.16
N VAL A 358 -11.85 -36.56 -11.51
CA VAL A 358 -10.93 -37.34 -12.36
C VAL A 358 -9.48 -36.95 -12.15
N ILE A 359 -9.20 -35.64 -12.03
CA ILE A 359 -7.83 -35.12 -11.80
C ILE A 359 -7.41 -35.31 -10.34
N GLY A 360 -8.31 -35.05 -9.38
CA GLY A 360 -8.01 -35.13 -7.95
C GLY A 360 -7.83 -36.55 -7.41
N ALA A 361 -8.53 -37.52 -7.96
CA ALA A 361 -8.46 -38.90 -7.48
C ALA A 361 -7.03 -39.53 -7.55
N PRO A 362 -6.24 -39.34 -8.63
CA PRO A 362 -4.84 -39.75 -8.68
C PRO A 362 -3.98 -38.99 -7.67
N VAL A 363 -4.19 -37.68 -7.58
CA VAL A 363 -3.39 -36.76 -6.73
C VAL A 363 -3.49 -37.13 -5.25
N ILE A 364 -4.69 -37.44 -4.76
CA ILE A 364 -4.90 -37.87 -3.37
C ILE A 364 -4.21 -39.22 -3.06
N ARG A 365 -3.98 -40.05 -4.08
CA ARG A 365 -3.29 -41.34 -3.90
C ARG A 365 -1.78 -41.22 -3.88
N MET A 366 -1.21 -40.13 -4.45
CA MET A 366 0.21 -39.90 -4.43
C MET A 366 0.63 -39.36 -3.07
N ARG A 367 1.40 -40.14 -2.31
CA ARG A 367 2.02 -39.73 -1.06
C ARG A 367 3.34 -39.00 -1.36
N GLY A 368 3.46 -37.76 -0.94
CA GLY A 368 4.71 -37.01 -0.98
C GLY A 368 4.70 -35.77 -1.89
N ASP A 369 5.74 -34.96 -1.77
CA ASP A 369 5.94 -33.62 -2.34
C ASP A 369 6.08 -33.56 -3.89
N TYR A 370 5.30 -34.32 -4.65
CA TYR A 370 5.36 -34.40 -6.11
C TYR A 370 4.22 -33.65 -6.81
N LEU A 371 3.88 -32.47 -6.30
CA LEU A 371 2.93 -31.55 -6.95
C LEU A 371 3.56 -30.22 -7.26
#